data_d6d80ab37f4ea1ad352586202ca7fdba
#
_entry.id   d6d80ab37f4ea1ad352586202ca7fdba
#
_cell.length_a   1.000
_cell.length_b   1.000
_cell.length_c   1.000
_cell.angle_alpha   90.00
_cell.angle_beta   90.00
_cell.angle_gamma   90.00
#
_symmetry.space_group_name_H-M   'P 1'
#
loop_
_entity.id
_entity.type
_entity.pdbx_description
1 polymer ?
#
loop_
_entity_poly.entity_id
_entity_poly.type
_entity_poly.pdbx_seq_one_letter_code
_entity_poly.pdbx_strand_id
1 'polypeptide(L)'
;IIEFSMKEIKMWMLAAILVICGASVFTACTSNDDTLSNATLQEMERDLIGLWYEEMEYSGELDETGEAFTSVVLAMQVNEDHTGCLYAGAFNKGDYDNPIVVYGGPEEAGFTWHLTSSGDLIMTVTDSDELETKTRDAGTSDEDVRILTSVDGWEREDDNGQTVICRGSEVLTSANAEQTAIILNMINGETFTLATLNADGMPKQILFINVNTEGPAEEYSPVIAQYMLNKKFDIILTQENFNYNAQLTAPFEAAGYGHDIWGGSIDVAVAFDRLGQGENLEGIFHIDGLTAFWSPNLQVVREDSVRWTAGYGLFDRGWDTMVRKGFRSYDVTLSGGNHVVVYNMHMDASDEDDELNGNDSVDRQARMVQWRQLRDHILAHLDSRPVIVTGDLNSYYERDSICSQVFSVIEQSGRATVGDAWITLERGGKFPDMVDGPVTNDPGSTTWALKGQTLDKIIYINPVDGSQLKPLSVSVDSTTYVRSDGKTPLGDHAPLSAKFRFLPRKGL
;
A
#
# COMPACT_ATOMS: atom_id res chain seq x y z
N ILE A 1 -26.81 11.97 9.44
CA ILE A 1 -25.45 11.50 9.08
C ILE A 1 -24.56 12.66 9.49
N ILE A 2 -23.69 12.47 10.44
CA ILE A 2 -22.69 13.46 10.83
C ILE A 2 -21.44 13.02 10.05
N GLU A 3 -21.02 13.81 9.06
CA GLU A 3 -19.76 13.63 8.36
C GLU A 3 -18.62 13.99 9.33
N PHE A 4 -17.69 13.07 9.54
CA PHE A 4 -16.51 13.30 10.36
C PHE A 4 -15.27 13.30 9.48
N SER A 5 -14.52 14.37 9.55
CA SER A 5 -13.22 14.51 8.89
C SER A 5 -12.14 13.71 9.62
N MET A 6 -11.10 13.29 8.89
CA MET A 6 -9.85 12.72 9.45
C MET A 6 -9.31 13.56 10.61
N LYS A 7 -9.46 14.87 10.51
CA LYS A 7 -9.09 15.84 11.55
C LYS A 7 -9.95 15.67 12.81
N GLU A 8 -11.19 15.25 12.67
CA GLU A 8 -12.09 14.99 13.79
C GLU A 8 -11.84 13.64 14.42
N ILE A 9 -11.49 12.60 13.65
CA ILE A 9 -11.07 11.30 14.21
C ILE A 9 -9.73 11.46 14.95
N LYS A 10 -8.76 12.18 14.40
CA LYS A 10 -7.53 12.56 15.13
C LYS A 10 -7.84 13.43 16.34
N MET A 11 -8.81 14.33 16.24
CA MET A 11 -9.28 15.13 17.37
C MET A 11 -10.05 14.30 18.41
N TRP A 12 -10.77 13.25 17.97
CA TRP A 12 -11.42 12.29 18.87
C TRP A 12 -10.41 11.35 19.52
N MET A 13 -9.37 10.91 18.81
CA MET A 13 -8.23 10.19 19.40
C MET A 13 -7.52 11.06 20.44
N LEU A 14 -7.24 12.32 20.11
CA LEU A 14 -6.72 13.32 21.04
C LEU A 14 -7.72 13.63 22.16
N ALA A 15 -9.03 13.65 21.89
CA ALA A 15 -10.06 13.82 22.90
C ALA A 15 -10.26 12.54 23.72
N ALA A 16 -10.12 11.35 23.15
CA ALA A 16 -10.06 10.09 23.91
C ALA A 16 -8.79 10.03 24.76
N ILE A 17 -7.64 10.47 24.24
CA ILE A 17 -6.44 10.72 25.05
C ILE A 17 -6.71 11.77 26.11
N LEU A 18 -7.34 12.88 25.78
CA LEU A 18 -7.71 13.95 26.73
C LEU A 18 -8.88 13.54 27.63
N VAL A 19 -9.74 12.61 27.24
CA VAL A 19 -10.85 12.09 28.04
C VAL A 19 -10.39 10.92 28.91
N ILE A 20 -9.56 10.02 28.39
CA ILE A 20 -8.82 9.03 29.20
C ILE A 20 -7.90 9.75 30.17
N CYS A 21 -7.39 10.89 29.76
CA CYS A 21 -6.41 11.71 30.46
C CYS A 21 -6.94 13.09 30.87
N GLY A 22 -8.17 13.45 30.55
CA GLY A 22 -8.71 14.81 30.55
C GLY A 22 -9.10 15.34 31.90
N ALA A 23 -8.63 16.44 32.08
CA ALA A 23 -8.90 17.51 32.96
C ALA A 23 -10.30 17.48 33.60
N SER A 24 -10.39 17.02 34.80
CA SER A 24 -11.22 17.69 35.77
C SER A 24 -10.31 18.21 36.88
N VAL A 25 -9.95 19.47 36.70
CA VAL A 25 -9.57 20.30 37.85
C VAL A 25 -10.81 20.41 38.74
N PHE A 26 -11.01 19.43 39.58
CA PHE A 26 -11.80 19.60 40.79
C PHE A 26 -10.88 19.27 41.95
N THR A 27 -10.41 20.33 42.58
CA THR A 27 -9.87 20.33 43.93
C THR A 27 -10.82 19.59 44.85
N ALA A 28 -10.57 18.35 45.11
CA ALA A 28 -10.93 17.70 46.34
C ALA A 28 -9.67 17.65 47.19
N CYS A 29 -9.45 18.65 47.99
CA CYS A 29 -8.53 18.56 49.09
C CYS A 29 -9.07 17.51 50.07
N THR A 30 -8.57 16.32 50.01
CA THR A 30 -8.50 15.42 51.16
C THR A 30 -7.05 15.07 51.34
N SER A 31 -6.47 15.70 52.35
CA SER A 31 -5.16 15.39 52.90
C SER A 31 -5.21 14.00 53.51
N ASN A 32 -4.73 12.99 52.79
CA ASN A 32 -4.16 11.81 53.38
C ASN A 32 -2.91 11.47 52.56
N ASP A 33 -1.77 11.74 53.18
CA ASP A 33 -0.43 11.30 52.73
C ASP A 33 -0.25 9.79 52.94
N ASP A 34 -1.17 8.98 52.48
CA ASP A 34 -1.03 7.53 52.50
C ASP A 34 -0.22 7.06 51.33
N THR A 35 1.11 7.04 51.50
CA THR A 35 2.02 6.37 50.57
C THR A 35 1.75 4.86 50.56
N LEU A 36 1.46 4.33 49.40
CA LEU A 36 1.27 2.90 49.20
C LEU A 36 2.56 2.13 49.40
N SER A 37 2.45 0.88 49.82
CA SER A 37 3.64 0.04 49.95
C SER A 37 4.25 -0.26 48.53
N ASN A 38 5.58 -0.42 48.46
CA ASN A 38 6.22 -0.83 47.20
C ASN A 38 5.64 -2.12 46.59
N ALA A 39 5.18 -3.04 47.43
CA ALA A 39 4.54 -4.29 46.97
C ALA A 39 3.20 -4.01 46.31
N THR A 40 2.42 -3.09 46.86
CA THR A 40 1.12 -2.67 46.27
C THR A 40 1.34 -1.95 44.95
N LEU A 41 2.32 -1.04 44.87
CA LEU A 41 2.66 -0.34 43.62
C LEU A 41 3.12 -1.29 42.54
N GLN A 42 3.96 -2.27 42.85
CA GLN A 42 4.38 -3.29 41.89
C GLN A 42 3.23 -4.22 41.43
N GLU A 43 2.25 -4.46 42.26
CA GLU A 43 1.04 -5.19 41.86
C GLU A 43 0.20 -4.34 40.89
N MET A 44 0.01 -3.06 41.21
CA MET A 44 -0.71 -2.12 40.32
C MET A 44 0.00 -1.96 38.98
N GLU A 45 1.34 -1.84 38.95
CA GLU A 45 2.11 -1.79 37.69
C GLU A 45 1.88 -3.02 36.84
N ARG A 46 1.91 -4.24 37.43
CA ARG A 46 1.66 -5.47 36.69
C ARG A 46 0.23 -5.54 36.16
N ASP A 47 -0.73 -5.03 36.90
CA ASP A 47 -2.14 -5.02 36.49
C ASP A 47 -2.41 -4.04 35.34
N LEU A 48 -1.56 -3.00 35.18
CA LEU A 48 -1.63 -2.04 34.09
C LEU A 48 -1.01 -2.53 32.79
N ILE A 49 0.04 -3.35 32.88
CA ILE A 49 0.77 -3.84 31.71
C ILE A 49 -0.14 -4.75 30.87
N GLY A 50 -0.27 -4.45 29.58
CA GLY A 50 -1.07 -5.25 28.67
C GLY A 50 -1.81 -4.44 27.62
N LEU A 51 -2.84 -5.06 27.07
CA LEU A 51 -3.70 -4.45 26.06
C LEU A 51 -5.07 -4.12 26.67
N TRP A 52 -5.54 -2.93 26.39
CA TRP A 52 -6.80 -2.39 26.84
C TRP A 52 -7.68 -2.07 25.66
N TYR A 53 -8.99 -2.26 25.77
CA TYR A 53 -9.95 -2.25 24.68
C TYR A 53 -11.24 -1.55 25.06
N GLU A 54 -11.75 -0.76 24.13
CA GLU A 54 -13.11 -0.23 24.15
C GLU A 54 -13.68 -0.23 22.75
N GLU A 55 -14.92 -0.61 22.58
CA GLU A 55 -15.65 -0.54 21.32
C GLU A 55 -16.84 0.39 21.45
N MET A 56 -16.95 1.30 20.51
CA MET A 56 -18.08 2.21 20.38
C MET A 56 -18.87 1.91 19.13
N GLU A 57 -20.19 1.73 19.25
CA GLU A 57 -21.09 1.70 18.10
C GLU A 57 -21.20 3.10 17.51
N TYR A 58 -20.50 3.32 16.43
CA TYR A 58 -20.47 4.60 15.75
C TYR A 58 -20.45 4.40 14.25
N SER A 59 -21.37 5.05 13.52
CA SER A 59 -21.43 4.95 12.05
C SER A 59 -21.09 6.28 11.41
N GLY A 60 -20.22 6.24 10.40
CA GLY A 60 -19.79 7.38 9.61
C GLY A 60 -19.17 6.97 8.30
N GLU A 61 -18.65 7.93 7.59
CA GLU A 61 -17.86 7.74 6.36
C GLU A 61 -16.50 8.41 6.52
N LEU A 62 -15.46 7.83 5.97
CA LEU A 62 -14.11 8.40 5.97
C LEU A 62 -14.00 9.45 4.86
N ASP A 63 -13.54 10.66 5.20
CA ASP A 63 -13.44 11.80 4.28
C ASP A 63 -12.57 11.54 3.04
N GLU A 64 -11.50 10.75 3.20
CA GLU A 64 -10.54 10.52 2.12
C GLU A 64 -10.99 9.45 1.12
N THR A 65 -11.77 8.49 1.57
CA THR A 65 -12.19 7.33 0.78
C THR A 65 -13.69 7.22 0.57
N GLY A 66 -14.50 7.94 1.36
CA GLY A 66 -15.95 7.75 1.40
C GLY A 66 -16.38 6.38 1.94
N GLU A 67 -15.46 5.61 2.53
CA GLU A 67 -15.73 4.26 3.03
C GLU A 67 -16.52 4.33 4.34
N ALA A 68 -17.70 3.71 4.36
CA ALA A 68 -18.56 3.70 5.53
C ALA A 68 -18.04 2.73 6.60
N PHE A 69 -18.17 3.11 7.88
CA PHE A 69 -17.87 2.26 9.03
C PHE A 69 -19.03 2.28 10.03
N THR A 70 -19.11 1.26 10.87
CA THR A 70 -20.22 1.10 11.84
C THR A 70 -19.76 0.84 13.27
N SER A 71 -18.46 0.77 13.51
CA SER A 71 -17.85 0.60 14.83
C SER A 71 -16.49 1.27 14.87
N VAL A 72 -16.14 1.83 16.02
CA VAL A 72 -14.81 2.34 16.34
C VAL A 72 -14.27 1.58 17.54
N VAL A 73 -13.05 1.07 17.39
CA VAL A 73 -12.32 0.42 18.48
C VAL A 73 -11.21 1.36 18.93
N LEU A 74 -11.16 1.64 20.21
CA LEU A 74 -10.04 2.25 20.90
C LEU A 74 -9.22 1.16 21.59
N ALA A 75 -7.90 1.23 21.44
CA ALA A 75 -6.99 0.32 22.10
C ALA A 75 -5.82 1.08 22.72
N MET A 76 -5.39 0.61 23.89
CA MET A 76 -4.20 1.11 24.56
C MET A 76 -3.26 -0.05 24.84
N GLN A 77 -2.00 0.11 24.46
CA GLN A 77 -0.94 -0.81 24.81
C GLN A 77 -0.08 -0.17 25.90
N VAL A 78 0.12 -0.89 26.99
CA VAL A 78 0.97 -0.49 28.12
C VAL A 78 2.10 -1.50 28.27
N ASN A 79 3.34 -1.05 28.17
CA ASN A 79 4.52 -1.90 28.15
C ASN A 79 5.24 -1.91 29.52
N GLU A 80 6.02 -2.97 29.78
CA GLU A 80 6.83 -3.14 31.00
C GLU A 80 7.96 -2.10 31.14
N ASP A 81 8.39 -1.49 30.03
CA ASP A 81 9.43 -0.47 30.00
C ASP A 81 8.92 0.94 30.29
N HIS A 82 7.73 1.05 30.82
CA HIS A 82 7.03 2.32 31.11
C HIS A 82 6.71 3.15 29.87
N THR A 83 6.68 2.55 28.69
CA THR A 83 6.14 3.13 27.46
C THR A 83 4.74 2.59 27.16
N GLY A 84 4.04 3.25 26.25
CA GLY A 84 2.78 2.77 25.72
C GLY A 84 2.36 3.56 24.49
N CYS A 85 1.29 3.15 23.88
CA CYS A 85 0.69 3.88 22.75
C CYS A 85 -0.82 3.60 22.66
N LEU A 86 -1.50 4.50 21.95
CA LEU A 86 -2.92 4.41 21.67
C LEU A 86 -3.16 4.10 20.20
N TYR A 87 -4.23 3.40 19.94
CA TYR A 87 -4.73 3.10 18.60
C TYR A 87 -6.22 3.37 18.52
N ALA A 88 -6.69 3.85 17.38
CA ALA A 88 -8.10 3.91 17.04
C ALA A 88 -8.34 3.27 15.68
N GLY A 89 -9.24 2.31 15.59
CA GLY A 89 -9.60 1.61 14.35
C GLY A 89 -11.06 1.80 14.01
N ALA A 90 -11.38 2.11 12.76
CA ALA A 90 -12.73 2.07 12.23
C ALA A 90 -13.00 0.71 11.56
N PHE A 91 -14.18 0.14 11.82
CA PHE A 91 -14.55 -1.20 11.38
C PHE A 91 -15.98 -1.24 10.87
N ASN A 92 -16.30 -2.27 10.10
CA ASN A 92 -17.66 -2.74 9.97
C ASN A 92 -17.97 -3.69 11.13
N LYS A 93 -19.03 -3.39 11.90
CA LYS A 93 -19.41 -4.19 13.07
C LYS A 93 -19.54 -5.69 12.70
N GLY A 94 -18.76 -6.50 13.40
CA GLY A 94 -18.68 -7.95 13.16
C GLY A 94 -17.59 -8.37 12.16
N ASP A 95 -16.92 -7.44 11.47
CA ASP A 95 -15.75 -7.70 10.64
C ASP A 95 -14.51 -7.03 11.23
N TYR A 96 -14.08 -7.51 12.39
CA TYR A 96 -12.91 -6.97 13.10
C TYR A 96 -11.58 -7.52 12.59
N ASP A 97 -11.61 -8.46 11.68
CA ASP A 97 -10.41 -8.96 10.99
C ASP A 97 -9.89 -7.95 9.96
N ASN A 98 -10.75 -7.03 9.52
CA ASN A 98 -10.48 -6.08 8.45
C ASN A 98 -10.74 -4.64 8.90
N PRO A 99 -9.84 -4.02 9.70
CA PRO A 99 -10.00 -2.61 10.01
C PRO A 99 -9.97 -1.77 8.73
N ILE A 100 -10.93 -0.86 8.59
CA ILE A 100 -11.05 0.04 7.44
C ILE A 100 -9.90 1.05 7.49
N VAL A 101 -9.64 1.60 8.67
CA VAL A 101 -8.51 2.50 8.93
C VAL A 101 -8.03 2.29 10.36
N VAL A 102 -6.75 2.49 10.59
CA VAL A 102 -6.17 2.53 11.94
C VAL A 102 -5.29 3.77 12.04
N TYR A 103 -5.41 4.47 13.15
CA TYR A 103 -4.59 5.61 13.55
C TYR A 103 -3.89 5.33 14.86
N GLY A 104 -2.79 6.03 15.10
CA GLY A 104 -2.03 5.92 16.35
C GLY A 104 -0.80 5.05 16.22
N GLY A 105 -0.33 4.56 17.35
CA GLY A 105 0.91 3.84 17.47
C GLY A 105 2.03 4.65 18.11
N PRO A 106 3.23 4.07 18.26
CA PRO A 106 4.32 4.70 19.01
C PRO A 106 4.76 6.06 18.48
N GLU A 107 4.68 6.28 17.17
CA GLU A 107 5.12 7.54 16.54
C GLU A 107 4.05 8.64 16.57
N GLU A 108 2.77 8.28 16.51
CA GLU A 108 1.65 9.25 16.45
C GLU A 108 0.97 9.47 17.78
N ALA A 109 0.96 8.46 18.65
CA ALA A 109 0.22 8.47 19.91
C ALA A 109 0.96 7.70 21.01
N GLY A 110 2.30 7.79 21.02
CA GLY A 110 3.15 7.22 22.05
C GLY A 110 3.11 8.02 23.34
N PHE A 111 3.25 7.33 24.47
CA PHE A 111 3.37 7.94 25.79
C PHE A 111 4.36 7.20 26.69
N THR A 112 4.86 7.88 27.72
CA THR A 112 5.52 7.26 28.87
C THR A 112 4.55 7.27 30.05
N TRP A 113 4.71 6.33 30.97
CA TRP A 113 3.82 6.24 32.15
C TRP A 113 4.59 5.84 33.40
N HIS A 114 4.07 6.23 34.56
CA HIS A 114 4.54 5.77 35.88
C HIS A 114 3.44 5.93 36.92
N LEU A 115 3.54 5.19 38.01
CA LEU A 115 2.71 5.37 39.17
C LEU A 115 3.40 6.30 40.19
N THR A 116 2.63 7.20 40.81
CA THR A 116 3.09 7.98 41.96
C THR A 116 3.15 7.11 43.21
N SER A 117 3.76 7.62 44.29
CA SER A 117 3.75 6.95 45.60
C SER A 117 2.36 6.77 46.20
N SER A 118 1.36 7.52 45.73
CA SER A 118 -0.07 7.41 46.09
C SER A 118 -0.83 6.43 45.18
N GLY A 119 -0.19 5.91 44.13
CA GLY A 119 -0.80 5.01 43.17
C GLY A 119 -1.48 5.69 41.99
N ASP A 120 -1.32 7.03 41.86
CA ASP A 120 -1.86 7.74 40.70
C ASP A 120 -1.07 7.40 39.43
N LEU A 121 -1.75 7.12 38.34
CA LEU A 121 -1.13 6.89 37.01
C LEU A 121 -0.84 8.24 36.35
N ILE A 122 0.41 8.49 36.02
CA ILE A 122 0.84 9.62 35.21
C ILE A 122 1.22 9.12 33.84
N MET A 123 0.60 9.69 32.82
CA MET A 123 0.92 9.46 31.42
C MET A 123 1.43 10.75 30.79
N THR A 124 2.55 10.68 30.08
CA THR A 124 3.16 11.83 29.38
C THR A 124 3.25 11.48 27.90
N VAL A 125 2.58 12.23 27.02
CA VAL A 125 2.61 12.03 25.57
C VAL A 125 3.99 12.43 25.04
N THR A 126 4.59 11.58 24.22
CA THR A 126 5.99 11.70 23.80
C THR A 126 6.20 12.57 22.57
N ASP A 127 5.15 12.84 21.79
CA ASP A 127 5.26 13.75 20.64
C ASP A 127 3.91 14.38 20.26
N SER A 128 3.93 15.69 20.00
CA SER A 128 3.25 16.31 18.87
C SER A 128 3.46 17.82 18.83
N ASP A 129 4.09 18.30 17.80
CA ASP A 129 4.09 19.70 17.39
C ASP A 129 2.65 20.27 17.28
N GLU A 130 1.64 19.43 17.02
CA GLU A 130 0.22 19.81 17.01
C GLU A 130 -0.40 19.96 18.41
N LEU A 131 0.04 19.19 19.41
CA LEU A 131 -0.43 19.32 20.78
C LEU A 131 0.10 20.61 21.43
N GLU A 132 1.37 20.95 21.18
CA GLU A 132 1.96 22.21 21.63
C GLU A 132 1.22 23.44 21.11
N THR A 133 0.75 23.40 19.85
CA THR A 133 0.03 24.53 19.26
C THR A 133 -1.34 24.74 19.91
N LYS A 134 -2.06 23.68 20.29
CA LYS A 134 -3.39 23.76 20.89
C LYS A 134 -3.37 24.04 22.40
N THR A 135 -2.34 23.58 23.10
CA THR A 135 -2.15 23.91 24.52
C THR A 135 -1.70 25.36 24.73
N ARG A 136 -0.95 25.94 23.79
CA ARG A 136 -0.63 27.38 23.77
C ARG A 136 -1.87 28.25 23.59
N ASP A 137 -2.81 27.86 22.75
CA ASP A 137 -4.07 28.59 22.55
C ASP A 137 -5.01 28.50 23.78
N ALA A 138 -4.84 27.50 24.63
CA ALA A 138 -5.59 27.32 25.85
C ALA A 138 -5.01 28.02 27.09
N GLY A 139 -3.87 28.72 26.94
CA GLY A 139 -3.29 29.56 28.02
C GLY A 139 -2.65 28.79 29.16
N THR A 140 -2.24 27.53 28.93
CA THR A 140 -1.46 26.72 29.86
C THR A 140 0.03 26.98 29.66
N SER A 141 0.77 27.21 30.77
CA SER A 141 2.20 27.48 30.77
C SER A 141 3.05 26.26 30.30
N ASP A 142 4.22 26.54 29.79
CA ASP A 142 5.24 25.62 29.18
C ASP A 142 5.78 24.48 30.09
N GLU A 143 5.04 24.05 31.09
CA GLU A 143 5.43 22.90 31.91
C GLU A 143 4.56 21.70 31.55
N ASP A 144 5.18 20.70 30.94
CA ASP A 144 4.73 19.32 30.76
C ASP A 144 3.20 19.12 30.83
N VAL A 145 2.55 18.80 29.75
CA VAL A 145 1.15 18.35 29.77
C VAL A 145 1.09 17.06 30.59
N ARG A 146 1.03 17.21 31.89
CA ARG A 146 0.85 16.12 32.84
C ARG A 146 -0.61 15.78 32.91
N ILE A 147 -0.92 14.62 32.40
CA ILE A 147 -2.25 14.08 32.49
C ILE A 147 -2.31 13.25 33.77
N LEU A 148 -2.87 13.87 34.83
CA LEU A 148 -3.11 13.20 36.11
C LEU A 148 -4.42 12.44 36.03
N THR A 149 -4.36 11.13 36.21
CA THR A 149 -5.52 10.31 36.56
C THR A 149 -5.42 10.00 38.04
N SER A 150 -6.37 10.41 38.84
CA SER A 150 -6.42 10.01 40.26
C SER A 150 -7.04 8.63 40.39
N VAL A 151 -6.50 7.84 41.32
CA VAL A 151 -6.92 6.45 41.60
C VAL A 151 -8.31 6.35 42.21
N ASP A 152 -8.94 7.45 42.62
CA ASP A 152 -10.34 7.47 43.06
C ASP A 152 -11.35 7.00 41.98
N GLY A 153 -10.87 6.65 40.80
CA GLY A 153 -11.65 6.06 39.73
C GLY A 153 -11.32 4.58 39.40
N TRP A 154 -10.42 3.96 40.15
CA TRP A 154 -10.15 2.53 40.01
C TRP A 154 -11.17 1.71 40.81
N GLU A 155 -12.31 1.43 40.24
CA GLU A 155 -13.19 0.40 40.78
C GLU A 155 -12.81 -0.93 40.11
N ARG A 156 -12.34 -1.86 40.95
CA ARG A 156 -12.12 -3.26 40.58
C ARG A 156 -13.50 -3.93 40.62
N GLU A 157 -14.28 -3.77 39.58
CA GLU A 157 -15.44 -4.63 39.36
C GLU A 157 -15.00 -5.86 38.56
N ASP A 158 -14.94 -6.97 39.27
CA ASP A 158 -14.63 -8.28 38.69
C ASP A 158 -15.92 -8.94 38.17
N ASP A 159 -16.48 -8.39 37.08
CA ASP A 159 -17.50 -9.09 36.31
C ASP A 159 -16.81 -9.87 35.19
N ASN A 160 -16.58 -11.14 35.41
CA ASN A 160 -15.94 -12.13 34.54
C ASN A 160 -14.39 -12.19 34.53
N GLY A 161 -13.71 -11.74 35.56
CA GLY A 161 -12.26 -11.84 35.66
C GLY A 161 -11.48 -10.87 34.80
N GLN A 162 -12.09 -9.77 34.40
CA GLN A 162 -11.43 -8.67 33.69
C GLN A 162 -11.12 -7.51 34.64
N THR A 163 -9.91 -6.96 34.52
CA THR A 163 -9.53 -5.73 35.22
C THR A 163 -10.09 -4.56 34.42
N VAL A 164 -10.76 -3.64 35.10
CA VAL A 164 -11.43 -2.48 34.51
C VAL A 164 -10.77 -1.20 34.97
N ILE A 165 -10.40 -0.33 34.06
CA ILE A 165 -10.03 1.06 34.35
C ILE A 165 -11.25 1.93 34.06
N CYS A 166 -11.86 2.47 35.10
CA CYS A 166 -13.02 3.34 34.97
C CYS A 166 -12.63 4.79 35.14
N ARG A 167 -13.17 5.65 34.30
CA ARG A 167 -13.15 7.09 34.48
C ARG A 167 -14.48 7.68 34.05
N GLY A 168 -15.24 8.15 35.03
CA GLY A 168 -16.58 8.70 34.77
C GLY A 168 -17.49 7.63 34.16
N SER A 169 -17.98 7.88 32.94
CA SER A 169 -18.85 6.95 32.21
C SER A 169 -18.10 6.09 31.17
N GLU A 170 -16.77 6.22 31.05
CA GLU A 170 -15.96 5.52 30.06
C GLU A 170 -15.15 4.40 30.73
N VAL A 171 -15.22 3.22 30.15
CA VAL A 171 -14.65 2.00 30.74
C VAL A 171 -13.72 1.37 29.70
N LEU A 172 -12.41 1.42 29.96
CA LEU A 172 -11.43 0.58 29.27
C LEU A 172 -11.29 -0.74 30.01
N THR A 173 -11.47 -1.84 29.34
CA THR A 173 -11.30 -3.18 29.93
C THR A 173 -10.00 -3.82 29.44
N SER A 174 -9.38 -4.65 30.29
CA SER A 174 -8.29 -5.50 29.84
C SER A 174 -8.79 -6.40 28.74
N ALA A 175 -8.03 -6.45 27.61
CA ALA A 175 -8.46 -7.17 26.41
C ALA A 175 -8.49 -8.69 26.67
N ASN A 176 -9.64 -9.31 26.40
CA ASN A 176 -9.74 -10.76 26.32
C ASN A 176 -9.05 -11.31 25.03
N ALA A 177 -9.06 -12.62 24.80
CA ALA A 177 -8.38 -13.23 23.67
C ALA A 177 -8.91 -12.75 22.30
N GLU A 178 -10.22 -12.51 22.16
CA GLU A 178 -10.84 -12.01 20.95
C GLU A 178 -10.48 -10.54 20.71
N GLN A 179 -10.62 -9.72 21.75
CA GLN A 179 -10.24 -8.29 21.72
C GLN A 179 -8.74 -8.12 21.48
N THR A 180 -7.90 -8.96 22.08
CA THR A 180 -6.45 -9.00 21.80
C THR A 180 -6.18 -9.26 20.32
N ALA A 181 -6.90 -10.18 19.68
CA ALA A 181 -6.76 -10.43 18.26
C ALA A 181 -7.13 -9.20 17.41
N ILE A 182 -8.20 -8.48 17.77
CA ILE A 182 -8.59 -7.22 17.11
C ILE A 182 -7.50 -6.17 17.25
N ILE A 183 -6.97 -5.98 18.46
CA ILE A 183 -5.89 -5.02 18.71
C ILE A 183 -4.63 -5.38 17.92
N LEU A 184 -4.24 -6.66 17.92
CA LEU A 184 -3.08 -7.10 17.13
C LEU A 184 -3.27 -6.88 15.63
N ASN A 185 -4.49 -7.04 15.10
CA ASN A 185 -4.80 -6.68 13.72
C ASN A 185 -4.65 -5.17 13.47
N MET A 186 -4.98 -4.32 14.46
CA MET A 186 -4.75 -2.88 14.37
C MET A 186 -3.26 -2.54 14.42
N ILE A 187 -2.53 -3.11 15.37
CA ILE A 187 -1.10 -2.84 15.62
C ILE A 187 -0.23 -3.31 14.44
N ASN A 188 -0.49 -4.52 13.94
CA ASN A 188 0.34 -5.16 12.92
C ASN A 188 -0.15 -4.86 11.49
N GLY A 189 -1.24 -4.13 11.33
CA GLY A 189 -1.79 -3.75 10.03
C GLY A 189 -0.97 -2.64 9.38
N GLU A 190 0.20 -2.99 8.83
CA GLU A 190 1.06 -2.06 8.10
C GLU A 190 0.44 -1.67 6.76
N THR A 191 0.53 -0.39 6.39
CA THR A 191 0.08 0.08 5.09
C THR A 191 1.26 0.53 4.22
N PHE A 192 1.13 0.33 2.92
CA PHE A 192 2.11 0.80 1.94
C PHE A 192 1.43 1.18 0.63
N THR A 193 2.10 1.99 -0.15
CA THR A 193 1.63 2.49 -1.45
C THR A 193 2.50 1.94 -2.57
N LEU A 194 1.87 1.58 -3.67
CA LEU A 194 2.53 1.07 -4.86
C LEU A 194 2.01 1.80 -6.09
N ALA A 195 2.90 2.14 -7.01
CA ALA A 195 2.54 2.69 -8.31
C ALA A 195 3.22 1.92 -9.44
N THR A 196 2.55 1.79 -10.57
CA THR A 196 3.09 1.29 -11.83
C THR A 196 2.92 2.33 -12.92
N LEU A 197 3.90 2.40 -13.82
CA LEU A 197 3.90 3.35 -14.93
C LEU A 197 4.76 2.83 -16.09
N ASN A 198 4.20 2.75 -17.29
CA ASN A 198 4.99 2.74 -18.52
C ASN A 198 5.62 4.13 -18.71
N ALA A 199 6.95 4.20 -18.76
CA ALA A 199 7.71 5.45 -18.75
C ALA A 199 7.98 6.00 -20.15
N ASP A 200 7.47 5.33 -21.20
CA ASP A 200 7.66 5.72 -22.63
C ASP A 200 9.13 6.09 -22.96
N GLY A 201 10.05 5.27 -22.45
CA GLY A 201 11.51 5.53 -22.56
C GLY A 201 12.14 5.10 -23.87
N MET A 202 11.36 4.92 -24.93
CA MET A 202 11.86 4.57 -26.25
C MET A 202 12.70 5.71 -26.86
N PRO A 203 13.80 5.43 -27.56
CA PRO A 203 14.59 6.45 -28.25
C PRO A 203 13.78 7.05 -29.40
N LYS A 204 13.86 8.37 -29.61
CA LYS A 204 13.17 9.09 -30.70
C LYS A 204 13.53 8.57 -32.10
N GLN A 205 14.70 8.01 -32.25
CA GLN A 205 15.20 7.46 -33.50
C GLN A 205 15.94 6.15 -33.25
N ILE A 206 15.61 5.15 -34.00
CA ILE A 206 16.36 3.89 -34.08
C ILE A 206 16.84 3.76 -35.51
N LEU A 207 18.17 3.86 -35.73
CA LEU A 207 18.78 4.02 -37.06
C LEU A 207 18.25 5.28 -37.75
N PHE A 208 17.48 5.12 -38.80
CA PHE A 208 16.86 6.20 -39.61
C PHE A 208 15.33 6.23 -39.42
N ILE A 209 14.79 5.40 -38.55
CA ILE A 209 13.36 5.26 -38.30
C ILE A 209 13.01 6.15 -37.11
N ASN A 210 12.09 7.10 -37.33
CA ASN A 210 11.49 7.84 -36.23
C ASN A 210 10.57 6.89 -35.49
N VAL A 211 10.79 6.77 -34.18
CA VAL A 211 9.91 6.05 -33.28
C VAL A 211 8.84 7.04 -32.84
N ASN A 212 7.59 6.64 -32.94
CA ASN A 212 6.48 7.45 -32.45
C ASN A 212 6.45 7.36 -30.94
N THR A 213 6.83 8.45 -30.28
CA THR A 213 6.73 8.60 -28.81
C THR A 213 5.89 9.83 -28.53
N GLU A 214 5.09 9.78 -27.46
CA GLU A 214 4.24 10.89 -27.05
C GLU A 214 5.03 12.15 -26.66
N GLY A 215 6.33 12.02 -26.51
CA GLY A 215 7.19 13.16 -26.22
C GLY A 215 8.68 12.87 -26.22
N PRO A 216 9.51 13.89 -25.99
CA PRO A 216 10.94 13.73 -25.80
C PRO A 216 11.20 13.11 -24.41
N ALA A 217 11.18 11.78 -24.31
CA ALA A 217 11.37 11.03 -23.07
C ALA A 217 12.63 11.47 -22.29
N GLU A 218 13.69 11.89 -22.98
CA GLU A 218 14.88 12.48 -22.36
C GLU A 218 14.57 13.72 -21.50
N GLU A 219 13.67 14.58 -21.96
CA GLU A 219 13.29 15.82 -21.26
C GLU A 219 12.27 15.54 -20.15
N TYR A 220 11.40 14.56 -20.33
CA TYR A 220 10.32 14.29 -19.38
C TYR A 220 10.64 13.24 -18.35
N SER A 221 11.61 12.34 -18.57
CA SER A 221 11.99 11.33 -17.57
C SER A 221 12.29 11.92 -16.17
N PRO A 222 13.05 13.04 -16.03
CA PRO A 222 13.24 13.65 -14.71
C PRO A 222 11.96 14.31 -14.15
N VAL A 223 11.06 14.78 -15.03
CA VAL A 223 9.75 15.34 -14.61
C VAL A 223 8.83 14.23 -14.10
N ILE A 224 8.83 13.09 -14.78
CA ILE A 224 8.12 11.88 -14.35
C ILE A 224 8.62 11.43 -12.97
N ALA A 225 9.94 11.34 -12.79
CA ALA A 225 10.52 10.97 -11.50
C ALA A 225 10.13 11.96 -10.40
N GLN A 226 10.17 13.26 -10.65
CA GLN A 226 9.78 14.28 -9.69
C GLN A 226 8.28 14.21 -9.35
N TYR A 227 7.44 13.93 -10.35
CA TYR A 227 6.01 13.70 -10.13
C TYR A 227 5.79 12.52 -9.16
N MET A 228 6.43 11.38 -9.41
CA MET A 228 6.33 10.19 -8.56
C MET A 228 6.83 10.45 -7.13
N LEU A 229 7.94 11.16 -6.98
CA LEU A 229 8.49 11.57 -5.67
C LEU A 229 7.51 12.46 -4.90
N ASN A 230 6.83 13.38 -5.57
CA ASN A 230 5.85 14.26 -4.94
C ASN A 230 4.63 13.49 -4.41
N LYS A 231 4.30 12.34 -4.99
CA LYS A 231 3.23 11.42 -4.52
C LYS A 231 3.67 10.54 -3.34
N LYS A 232 4.98 10.47 -3.07
CA LYS A 232 5.57 9.71 -1.96
C LYS A 232 5.19 8.23 -1.95
N PHE A 233 5.13 7.60 -3.11
CA PHE A 233 4.90 6.16 -3.18
C PHE A 233 6.05 5.38 -2.54
N ASP A 234 5.71 4.30 -1.83
CA ASP A 234 6.70 3.41 -1.20
C ASP A 234 7.42 2.56 -2.23
N ILE A 235 6.68 2.08 -3.25
CA ILE A 235 7.20 1.24 -4.33
C ILE A 235 6.73 1.83 -5.66
N ILE A 236 7.65 2.00 -6.60
CA ILE A 236 7.37 2.47 -7.95
C ILE A 236 7.97 1.49 -8.95
N LEU A 237 7.13 0.98 -9.84
CA LEU A 237 7.52 0.00 -10.85
C LEU A 237 7.34 0.60 -12.23
N THR A 238 8.41 0.62 -13.03
CA THR A 238 8.36 1.22 -14.36
C THR A 238 8.62 0.19 -15.44
N GLN A 239 7.96 0.40 -16.58
CA GLN A 239 8.12 -0.31 -17.83
C GLN A 239 8.67 0.66 -18.88
N GLU A 240 9.16 0.15 -19.98
CA GLU A 240 9.79 0.93 -21.06
C GLU A 240 10.92 1.87 -20.65
N ASN A 241 11.59 1.60 -19.55
CA ASN A 241 12.79 2.34 -19.18
C ASN A 241 14.00 1.88 -20.02
N PHE A 242 13.93 2.13 -21.33
CA PHE A 242 14.91 1.61 -22.29
C PHE A 242 16.14 2.48 -22.45
N ASN A 243 15.99 3.81 -22.55
CA ASN A 243 17.11 4.66 -22.95
C ASN A 243 17.43 5.82 -21.99
N TYR A 244 16.49 6.23 -21.17
CA TYR A 244 16.62 7.44 -20.34
C TYR A 244 16.71 7.14 -18.86
N ASN A 245 17.22 5.96 -18.52
CA ASN A 245 17.30 5.51 -17.12
C ASN A 245 18.08 6.48 -16.22
N ALA A 246 19.17 7.06 -16.70
CA ALA A 246 19.94 8.00 -15.89
C ALA A 246 19.12 9.24 -15.50
N GLN A 247 18.32 9.77 -16.44
CA GLN A 247 17.46 10.91 -16.23
C GLN A 247 16.27 10.58 -15.31
N LEU A 248 15.74 9.37 -15.42
CA LEU A 248 14.66 8.87 -14.57
C LEU A 248 15.17 8.57 -13.15
N THR A 249 16.34 7.95 -13.00
CA THR A 249 16.87 7.45 -11.74
C THR A 249 17.46 8.55 -10.86
N ALA A 250 18.15 9.55 -11.45
CA ALA A 250 18.88 10.55 -10.70
C ALA A 250 18.03 11.33 -9.65
N PRO A 251 16.77 11.73 -9.92
CA PRO A 251 15.94 12.37 -8.89
C PRO A 251 15.60 11.42 -7.74
N PHE A 252 15.36 10.13 -8.00
CA PHE A 252 15.09 9.12 -6.96
C PHE A 252 16.29 8.90 -6.07
N GLU A 253 17.50 8.76 -6.66
CA GLU A 253 18.75 8.64 -5.90
C GLU A 253 18.99 9.87 -5.02
N ALA A 254 18.74 11.07 -5.56
CA ALA A 254 18.88 12.32 -4.81
C ALA A 254 17.89 12.40 -3.62
N ALA A 255 16.75 11.74 -3.72
CA ALA A 255 15.75 11.63 -2.65
C ALA A 255 16.00 10.44 -1.70
N GLY A 256 17.08 9.67 -1.90
CA GLY A 256 17.43 8.52 -1.07
C GLY A 256 16.66 7.22 -1.37
N TYR A 257 15.92 7.17 -2.47
CA TYR A 257 15.28 5.93 -2.91
C TYR A 257 16.31 4.91 -3.37
N GLY A 258 16.05 3.64 -3.04
CA GLY A 258 16.73 2.51 -3.66
C GLY A 258 16.18 2.24 -5.05
N HIS A 259 16.95 1.55 -5.88
CA HIS A 259 16.48 1.10 -7.20
C HIS A 259 17.14 -0.21 -7.63
N ASP A 260 16.47 -0.92 -8.57
CA ASP A 260 17.02 -2.13 -9.17
C ASP A 260 18.05 -1.81 -10.27
N ILE A 261 18.84 -2.80 -10.61
CA ILE A 261 19.82 -2.72 -11.69
C ILE A 261 19.08 -2.59 -13.03
N TRP A 262 19.42 -1.53 -13.75
CA TRP A 262 18.92 -1.29 -15.08
C TRP A 262 19.42 -2.35 -16.09
N GLY A 263 18.52 -2.81 -16.98
CA GLY A 263 18.84 -3.85 -17.95
C GLY A 263 19.70 -3.41 -19.14
N GLY A 264 19.89 -2.09 -19.33
CA GLY A 264 20.61 -1.52 -20.47
C GLY A 264 19.69 -0.77 -21.44
N SER A 265 20.28 -0.22 -22.51
CA SER A 265 19.58 0.57 -23.53
C SER A 265 19.35 -0.22 -24.83
N ILE A 266 18.41 0.26 -25.63
CA ILE A 266 18.31 -0.12 -27.05
C ILE A 266 19.51 0.45 -27.78
N ASP A 267 20.49 -0.38 -28.07
CA ASP A 267 21.71 -0.02 -28.83
C ASP A 267 21.79 -0.83 -30.12
N VAL A 268 21.49 -0.14 -31.21
CA VAL A 268 21.44 -0.76 -32.54
C VAL A 268 22.82 -1.18 -33.01
N ALA A 269 23.89 -0.48 -32.63
CA ALA A 269 25.24 -0.87 -33.03
C ALA A 269 25.64 -2.19 -32.37
N VAL A 270 25.29 -2.38 -31.09
CA VAL A 270 25.48 -3.62 -30.35
C VAL A 270 24.63 -4.74 -30.97
N ALA A 271 23.37 -4.44 -31.35
CA ALA A 271 22.51 -5.42 -32.01
C ALA A 271 23.09 -5.89 -33.34
N PHE A 272 23.62 -4.98 -34.18
CA PHE A 272 24.30 -5.37 -35.44
C PHE A 272 25.56 -6.20 -35.20
N ASP A 273 26.36 -5.89 -34.21
CA ASP A 273 27.53 -6.66 -33.85
C ASP A 273 27.14 -8.11 -33.47
N ARG A 274 26.09 -8.27 -32.67
CA ARG A 274 25.52 -9.57 -32.29
C ARG A 274 24.99 -10.36 -33.49
N LEU A 275 24.27 -9.69 -34.39
CA LEU A 275 23.85 -10.31 -35.67
C LEU A 275 25.04 -10.78 -36.47
N GLY A 276 26.12 -9.99 -36.54
CA GLY A 276 27.38 -10.36 -37.17
C GLY A 276 28.06 -11.56 -36.50
N GLN A 277 27.81 -11.81 -35.24
CA GLN A 277 28.27 -12.98 -34.49
C GLN A 277 27.34 -14.20 -34.62
N GLY A 278 26.23 -14.07 -35.35
CA GLY A 278 25.29 -15.14 -35.63
C GLY A 278 24.10 -15.25 -34.69
N GLU A 279 23.86 -14.22 -33.84
CA GLU A 279 22.60 -14.12 -33.10
C GLU A 279 21.45 -13.84 -34.09
N ASN A 280 20.23 -14.22 -33.73
CA ASN A 280 19.04 -13.92 -34.51
C ASN A 280 18.39 -12.61 -33.98
N LEU A 281 17.34 -12.15 -34.63
CA LEU A 281 16.62 -10.92 -34.19
C LEU A 281 15.85 -11.11 -32.88
N GLU A 282 15.56 -12.33 -32.49
CA GLU A 282 14.80 -12.62 -31.31
C GLU A 282 15.55 -12.21 -30.03
N GLY A 283 15.03 -11.21 -29.32
CA GLY A 283 15.63 -10.66 -28.11
C GLY A 283 17.01 -10.06 -28.31
N ILE A 284 17.31 -9.56 -29.49
CA ILE A 284 18.64 -9.03 -29.87
C ILE A 284 19.08 -7.85 -28.99
N PHE A 285 18.15 -7.08 -28.46
CA PHE A 285 18.45 -5.96 -27.57
C PHE A 285 18.71 -6.35 -26.12
N HIS A 286 18.70 -7.60 -25.73
CA HIS A 286 19.08 -8.11 -24.39
C HIS A 286 18.65 -7.27 -23.17
N ILE A 287 17.57 -6.51 -23.30
CA ILE A 287 17.00 -5.62 -22.27
C ILE A 287 15.53 -5.95 -22.08
N ASP A 288 15.01 -5.64 -20.92
CA ASP A 288 13.59 -5.85 -20.57
C ASP A 288 12.79 -4.57 -20.35
N GLY A 289 13.47 -3.43 -20.21
CA GLY A 289 12.85 -2.13 -19.96
C GLY A 289 12.24 -1.97 -18.56
N LEU A 290 12.48 -2.92 -17.64
CA LEU A 290 11.89 -2.91 -16.32
C LEU A 290 12.83 -2.26 -15.30
N THR A 291 12.28 -1.45 -14.40
CA THR A 291 13.00 -0.93 -13.22
C THR A 291 12.02 -0.80 -12.05
N ALA A 292 12.56 -0.96 -10.85
CA ALA A 292 11.85 -0.73 -9.59
C ALA A 292 12.58 0.33 -8.78
N PHE A 293 11.82 1.21 -8.11
CA PHE A 293 12.30 2.18 -7.13
C PHE A 293 11.55 1.99 -5.84
N TRP A 294 12.20 2.22 -4.71
CA TRP A 294 11.57 2.04 -3.40
C TRP A 294 12.06 3.06 -2.37
N SER A 295 11.17 3.44 -1.48
CA SER A 295 11.44 4.39 -0.41
C SER A 295 12.55 3.90 0.54
N PRO A 296 13.27 4.80 1.21
CA PRO A 296 14.38 4.43 2.11
C PRO A 296 13.99 3.49 3.26
N ASN A 297 12.71 3.42 3.60
CA ASN A 297 12.19 2.61 4.69
C ASN A 297 11.99 1.14 4.31
N LEU A 298 12.14 0.79 3.05
CA LEU A 298 11.96 -0.56 2.54
C LEU A 298 13.31 -1.23 2.24
N GLN A 299 13.31 -2.57 2.35
CA GLN A 299 14.40 -3.38 1.81
C GLN A 299 13.85 -4.23 0.68
N VAL A 300 14.52 -4.18 -0.47
CA VAL A 300 14.05 -4.89 -1.67
C VAL A 300 15.17 -5.75 -2.22
N VAL A 301 14.85 -7.01 -2.45
CA VAL A 301 15.75 -8.00 -3.05
C VAL A 301 15.09 -8.55 -4.29
N ARG A 302 15.76 -8.43 -5.45
CA ARG A 302 15.28 -9.09 -6.66
C ARG A 302 15.48 -10.60 -6.54
N GLU A 303 14.40 -11.37 -6.61
CA GLU A 303 14.42 -12.83 -6.54
C GLU A 303 14.66 -13.45 -7.92
N ASP A 304 13.97 -12.93 -8.94
CA ASP A 304 14.06 -13.50 -10.28
C ASP A 304 13.94 -12.45 -11.40
N SER A 305 14.38 -12.84 -12.61
CA SER A 305 14.23 -12.07 -13.84
C SER A 305 14.01 -13.06 -14.99
N VAL A 306 12.79 -13.12 -15.49
CA VAL A 306 12.34 -14.14 -16.42
C VAL A 306 11.87 -13.50 -17.72
N ARG A 307 12.44 -13.95 -18.84
CA ARG A 307 12.01 -13.56 -20.17
C ARG A 307 10.73 -14.31 -20.56
N TRP A 308 9.85 -13.63 -21.30
CA TRP A 308 8.72 -14.31 -21.96
C TRP A 308 9.21 -15.35 -22.99
N THR A 309 8.48 -16.46 -23.06
CA THR A 309 8.73 -17.53 -24.05
C THR A 309 7.97 -17.30 -25.35
N ALA A 310 7.10 -16.29 -25.40
CA ALA A 310 6.37 -15.89 -26.59
C ALA A 310 6.38 -14.36 -26.68
N GLY A 311 6.45 -13.84 -27.89
CA GLY A 311 6.33 -12.43 -28.24
C GLY A 311 6.08 -12.31 -29.73
N TYR A 312 5.38 -11.27 -30.17
CA TYR A 312 5.07 -11.04 -31.56
C TYR A 312 5.40 -9.60 -31.96
N GLY A 313 5.83 -9.39 -33.22
CA GLY A 313 6.24 -8.08 -33.73
C GLY A 313 7.74 -7.89 -33.76
N LEU A 314 8.26 -7.39 -34.89
CA LEU A 314 9.69 -7.09 -35.11
C LEU A 314 9.94 -5.58 -35.00
N PHE A 315 9.51 -4.82 -35.99
CA PHE A 315 9.65 -3.36 -36.04
C PHE A 315 8.31 -2.64 -35.92
N ASP A 316 7.28 -3.38 -35.64
CA ASP A 316 5.91 -2.99 -35.35
C ASP A 316 5.48 -3.56 -34.00
N ARG A 317 4.29 -3.23 -33.53
CA ARG A 317 3.65 -3.88 -32.38
C ARG A 317 4.57 -4.03 -31.16
N GLY A 318 5.13 -2.93 -30.68
CA GLY A 318 5.90 -2.88 -29.44
C GLY A 318 7.27 -3.54 -29.47
N TRP A 319 7.75 -4.04 -30.62
CA TRP A 319 9.06 -4.69 -30.78
C TRP A 319 9.25 -5.95 -29.92
N ASP A 320 8.17 -6.63 -29.57
CA ASP A 320 8.11 -7.68 -28.56
C ASP A 320 8.95 -8.92 -28.87
N THR A 321 9.27 -9.16 -30.16
CA THR A 321 10.23 -10.20 -30.54
C THR A 321 11.68 -9.77 -30.35
N MET A 322 11.99 -8.47 -30.52
CA MET A 322 13.36 -7.97 -30.52
C MET A 322 13.86 -7.58 -29.12
N VAL A 323 12.97 -7.10 -28.28
CA VAL A 323 13.24 -6.74 -26.87
C VAL A 323 12.99 -7.96 -25.99
N ARG A 324 13.83 -8.19 -24.99
CA ARG A 324 13.66 -9.30 -24.05
C ARG A 324 12.63 -8.99 -22.97
N LYS A 325 11.46 -8.54 -23.34
CA LYS A 325 10.38 -8.33 -22.39
C LYS A 325 10.15 -9.54 -21.49
N GLY A 326 9.68 -9.33 -20.30
CA GLY A 326 9.49 -10.37 -19.31
C GLY A 326 8.91 -9.84 -18.02
N PHE A 327 9.28 -10.47 -16.92
CA PHE A 327 8.98 -10.01 -15.58
C PHE A 327 10.18 -10.14 -14.65
N ARG A 328 10.18 -9.29 -13.61
CA ARG A 328 11.08 -9.39 -12.46
C ARG A 328 10.26 -9.56 -11.20
N SER A 329 10.70 -10.41 -10.30
CA SER A 329 10.11 -10.56 -8.97
C SER A 329 11.03 -10.06 -7.88
N TYR A 330 10.43 -9.47 -6.85
CA TYR A 330 11.13 -8.86 -5.73
C TYR A 330 10.52 -9.33 -4.42
N ASP A 331 11.36 -9.68 -3.45
CA ASP A 331 10.98 -9.73 -2.03
C ASP A 331 11.11 -8.34 -1.46
N VAL A 332 10.00 -7.77 -1.04
CA VAL A 332 9.91 -6.45 -0.43
C VAL A 332 9.68 -6.62 1.06
N THR A 333 10.65 -6.21 1.88
CA THR A 333 10.48 -6.11 3.32
C THR A 333 9.95 -4.71 3.64
N LEU A 334 8.74 -4.65 4.15
CA LEU A 334 8.07 -3.43 4.59
C LEU A 334 8.70 -2.90 5.88
N SER A 335 8.40 -1.66 6.29
CA SER A 335 8.96 -1.01 7.48
C SER A 335 8.72 -1.79 8.77
N GLY A 336 7.60 -2.48 8.90
CA GLY A 336 7.28 -3.37 10.02
C GLY A 336 7.93 -4.75 9.96
N GLY A 337 8.82 -5.02 9.00
CA GLY A 337 9.47 -6.31 8.82
C GLY A 337 8.63 -7.38 8.10
N ASN A 338 7.46 -7.02 7.61
CA ASN A 338 6.59 -7.90 6.84
C ASN A 338 7.08 -8.03 5.40
N HIS A 339 6.80 -9.17 4.76
CA HIS A 339 7.27 -9.48 3.42
C HIS A 339 6.14 -9.57 2.40
N VAL A 340 6.32 -8.93 1.25
CA VAL A 340 5.43 -8.99 0.09
C VAL A 340 6.24 -9.32 -1.15
N VAL A 341 5.79 -10.27 -1.95
CA VAL A 341 6.41 -10.55 -3.26
C VAL A 341 5.77 -9.64 -4.32
N VAL A 342 6.59 -8.89 -5.04
CA VAL A 342 6.11 -7.94 -6.06
C VAL A 342 6.68 -8.33 -7.41
N TYR A 343 5.79 -8.49 -8.40
CA TYR A 343 6.15 -8.73 -9.80
C TYR A 343 5.97 -7.45 -10.61
N ASN A 344 7.03 -7.01 -11.27
CA ASN A 344 7.01 -5.96 -12.30
C ASN A 344 7.12 -6.60 -13.67
N MET A 345 6.24 -6.26 -14.60
CA MET A 345 6.24 -6.87 -15.91
C MET A 345 5.79 -5.94 -17.03
N HIS A 346 6.15 -6.34 -18.24
CA HIS A 346 5.64 -5.74 -19.47
C HIS A 346 5.31 -6.87 -20.45
N MET A 347 4.04 -6.95 -20.85
CA MET A 347 3.57 -8.00 -21.78
C MET A 347 3.61 -7.52 -23.23
N ASP A 348 3.28 -8.44 -24.12
CA ASP A 348 3.20 -8.25 -25.58
C ASP A 348 2.16 -7.18 -25.92
N ALA A 349 2.59 -6.16 -26.66
CA ALA A 349 1.73 -5.07 -27.09
C ALA A 349 1.00 -5.44 -28.39
N SER A 350 -0.18 -4.86 -28.59
CA SER A 350 -0.85 -4.89 -29.90
C SER A 350 -0.65 -3.54 -30.59
N ASP A 351 -0.82 -3.54 -31.92
CA ASP A 351 -0.99 -2.31 -32.65
C ASP A 351 -2.38 -1.72 -32.36
N GLU A 352 -2.45 -0.42 -32.10
CA GLU A 352 -3.69 0.28 -31.72
C GLU A 352 -4.78 0.11 -32.80
N ASP A 353 -4.42 0.23 -34.06
CA ASP A 353 -5.36 0.05 -35.18
C ASP A 353 -5.86 -1.39 -35.25
N ASP A 354 -5.02 -2.37 -34.98
CA ASP A 354 -5.40 -3.79 -34.93
C ASP A 354 -6.32 -4.09 -33.74
N GLU A 355 -6.04 -3.51 -32.57
CA GLU A 355 -6.93 -3.62 -31.40
C GLU A 355 -8.32 -3.01 -31.67
N LEU A 356 -8.35 -1.80 -32.22
CA LEU A 356 -9.59 -1.10 -32.57
C LEU A 356 -10.44 -1.90 -33.56
N ASN A 357 -9.82 -2.63 -34.46
CA ASN A 357 -10.47 -3.43 -35.48
C ASN A 357 -10.62 -4.91 -35.10
N GLY A 358 -10.13 -5.34 -33.93
CA GLY A 358 -10.19 -6.73 -33.47
C GLY A 358 -9.25 -7.68 -34.21
N ASN A 359 -8.18 -7.18 -34.82
CA ASN A 359 -7.22 -7.96 -35.61
C ASN A 359 -5.99 -8.41 -34.80
N ASP A 360 -5.93 -8.15 -33.52
CA ASP A 360 -4.81 -8.44 -32.60
C ASP A 360 -4.73 -9.90 -32.13
N SER A 361 -5.24 -10.84 -32.90
CA SER A 361 -5.36 -12.25 -32.47
C SER A 361 -4.02 -12.92 -32.16
N VAL A 362 -2.93 -12.51 -32.83
CA VAL A 362 -1.60 -13.09 -32.64
C VAL A 362 -0.98 -12.56 -31.35
N ASP A 363 -1.11 -11.24 -31.10
CA ASP A 363 -0.63 -10.60 -29.89
C ASP A 363 -1.38 -11.17 -28.67
N ARG A 364 -2.71 -11.35 -28.76
CA ARG A 364 -3.49 -12.04 -27.74
C ARG A 364 -3.03 -13.46 -27.46
N GLN A 365 -2.64 -14.22 -28.48
CA GLN A 365 -2.08 -15.56 -28.28
C GLN A 365 -0.73 -15.49 -27.56
N ALA A 366 0.15 -14.53 -27.92
CA ALA A 366 1.41 -14.30 -27.23
C ALA A 366 1.15 -13.97 -25.75
N ARG A 367 0.27 -12.99 -25.47
CA ARG A 367 -0.11 -12.63 -24.08
C ARG A 367 -0.66 -13.82 -23.29
N MET A 368 -1.48 -14.67 -23.92
CA MET A 368 -1.99 -15.86 -23.24
C MET A 368 -0.91 -16.88 -22.87
N VAL A 369 0.15 -17.00 -23.68
CA VAL A 369 1.32 -17.82 -23.30
C VAL A 369 2.07 -17.16 -22.15
N GLN A 370 2.28 -15.86 -22.20
CA GLN A 370 2.94 -15.07 -21.15
C GLN A 370 2.17 -15.16 -19.83
N TRP A 371 0.84 -15.02 -19.85
CA TRP A 371 -0.01 -15.19 -18.66
C TRP A 371 0.10 -16.58 -18.04
N ARG A 372 0.15 -17.63 -18.83
CA ARG A 372 0.33 -18.98 -18.32
C ARG A 372 1.72 -19.18 -17.73
N GLN A 373 2.75 -18.65 -18.38
CA GLN A 373 4.12 -18.68 -17.87
C GLN A 373 4.22 -17.98 -16.51
N LEU A 374 3.63 -16.80 -16.38
CA LEU A 374 3.58 -16.05 -15.12
C LEU A 374 2.81 -16.81 -14.03
N ARG A 375 1.61 -17.28 -14.34
CA ARG A 375 0.81 -18.10 -13.43
C ARG A 375 1.57 -19.31 -12.89
N ASP A 376 2.21 -20.05 -13.79
CA ASP A 376 2.93 -21.26 -13.43
C ASP A 376 4.16 -20.93 -12.57
N HIS A 377 4.83 -19.80 -12.85
CA HIS A 377 5.91 -19.29 -12.03
C HIS A 377 5.41 -18.89 -10.63
N ILE A 378 4.32 -18.13 -10.53
CA ILE A 378 3.71 -17.74 -9.25
C ILE A 378 3.35 -19.00 -8.45
N LEU A 379 2.65 -19.97 -9.04
CA LEU A 379 2.25 -21.20 -8.34
C LEU A 379 3.44 -22.03 -7.88
N ALA A 380 4.56 -22.01 -8.62
CA ALA A 380 5.78 -22.72 -8.23
C ALA A 380 6.49 -22.07 -7.03
N HIS A 381 6.38 -20.75 -6.87
CA HIS A 381 7.09 -19.98 -5.83
C HIS A 381 6.15 -19.45 -4.73
N LEU A 382 4.85 -19.78 -4.80
CA LEU A 382 3.86 -19.33 -3.82
C LEU A 382 4.14 -19.94 -2.45
N ASP A 383 4.41 -19.08 -1.48
CA ASP A 383 4.61 -19.41 -0.07
C ASP A 383 3.58 -18.68 0.82
N SER A 384 3.92 -18.31 2.04
CA SER A 384 3.04 -17.59 2.97
C SER A 384 3.02 -16.07 2.76
N ARG A 385 3.91 -15.53 1.89
CA ARG A 385 3.93 -14.10 1.55
C ARG A 385 2.83 -13.79 0.54
N PRO A 386 2.08 -12.71 0.70
CA PRO A 386 1.15 -12.27 -0.34
C PRO A 386 1.92 -11.73 -1.54
N VAL A 387 1.29 -11.78 -2.71
CA VAL A 387 1.91 -11.44 -3.98
C VAL A 387 1.17 -10.26 -4.63
N ILE A 388 1.91 -9.30 -5.16
CA ILE A 388 1.39 -8.27 -6.08
C ILE A 388 1.96 -8.54 -7.47
N VAL A 389 1.07 -8.50 -8.46
CA VAL A 389 1.42 -8.59 -9.87
C VAL A 389 1.02 -7.27 -10.52
N THR A 390 1.99 -6.56 -11.09
CA THR A 390 1.72 -5.23 -11.63
C THR A 390 2.63 -4.89 -12.81
N GLY A 391 2.22 -3.94 -13.62
CA GLY A 391 2.95 -3.47 -14.79
C GLY A 391 2.02 -3.12 -15.94
N ASP A 392 2.60 -2.88 -17.08
CA ASP A 392 1.89 -2.80 -18.34
C ASP A 392 1.64 -4.21 -18.88
N LEU A 393 0.41 -4.67 -18.68
CA LEU A 393 0.03 -6.02 -19.04
C LEU A 393 -0.58 -6.11 -20.45
N ASN A 394 -0.82 -4.97 -21.09
CA ASN A 394 -1.39 -4.93 -22.44
C ASN A 394 -2.61 -5.85 -22.64
N SER A 395 -3.32 -6.16 -21.57
CA SER A 395 -4.31 -7.24 -21.51
C SER A 395 -5.66 -6.77 -21.03
N TYR A 396 -6.71 -7.35 -21.60
CA TYR A 396 -8.09 -7.16 -21.19
C TYR A 396 -8.62 -8.42 -20.50
N TYR A 397 -9.33 -8.28 -19.37
CA TYR A 397 -9.69 -9.41 -18.52
C TYR A 397 -10.39 -10.55 -19.26
N GLU A 398 -11.56 -10.30 -19.86
CA GLU A 398 -12.32 -11.34 -20.53
C GLU A 398 -11.84 -11.61 -21.95
N ARG A 399 -11.47 -10.55 -22.68
CA ARG A 399 -10.98 -10.68 -24.06
C ARG A 399 -9.73 -11.56 -24.14
N ASP A 400 -8.80 -11.39 -23.21
CA ASP A 400 -7.57 -12.20 -23.12
C ASP A 400 -7.74 -13.41 -22.18
N SER A 401 -8.97 -13.72 -21.76
CA SER A 401 -9.29 -14.88 -20.93
C SER A 401 -8.53 -14.96 -19.60
N ILE A 402 -8.14 -13.81 -19.02
CA ILE A 402 -7.34 -13.76 -17.79
C ILE A 402 -8.11 -14.40 -16.63
N CYS A 403 -9.40 -14.06 -16.48
CA CYS A 403 -10.24 -14.58 -15.41
C CYS A 403 -10.32 -16.11 -15.45
N SER A 404 -10.56 -16.70 -16.60
CA SER A 404 -10.76 -18.15 -16.73
C SER A 404 -9.46 -18.96 -16.76
N GLN A 405 -8.38 -18.43 -17.34
CA GLN A 405 -7.14 -19.18 -17.55
C GLN A 405 -6.05 -18.87 -16.53
N VAL A 406 -6.15 -17.78 -15.81
CA VAL A 406 -5.16 -17.35 -14.79
C VAL A 406 -5.78 -17.34 -13.41
N PHE A 407 -6.71 -16.44 -13.14
CA PHE A 407 -7.27 -16.27 -11.80
C PHE A 407 -7.97 -17.53 -11.32
N SER A 408 -8.91 -18.06 -12.09
CA SER A 408 -9.61 -19.30 -11.71
C SER A 408 -8.67 -20.49 -11.51
N VAL A 409 -7.57 -20.59 -12.23
CA VAL A 409 -6.60 -21.68 -12.06
C VAL A 409 -5.82 -21.53 -10.75
N ILE A 410 -5.43 -20.30 -10.39
CA ILE A 410 -4.78 -20.04 -9.10
C ILE A 410 -5.73 -20.37 -7.95
N GLU A 411 -6.99 -19.91 -8.01
CA GLU A 411 -7.99 -20.18 -6.98
C GLU A 411 -8.36 -21.67 -6.87
N GLN A 412 -8.52 -22.36 -7.99
CA GLN A 412 -8.79 -23.80 -8.02
C GLN A 412 -7.63 -24.65 -7.48
N SER A 413 -6.42 -24.10 -7.41
CA SER A 413 -5.32 -24.77 -6.70
C SER A 413 -5.58 -24.94 -5.20
N GLY A 414 -6.53 -24.18 -4.64
CA GLY A 414 -6.84 -24.13 -3.22
C GLY A 414 -5.76 -23.46 -2.36
N ARG A 415 -4.73 -22.87 -2.98
CA ARG A 415 -3.58 -22.30 -2.28
C ARG A 415 -3.66 -20.79 -2.09
N ALA A 416 -4.42 -20.08 -2.92
CA ALA A 416 -4.55 -18.62 -2.85
C ALA A 416 -5.88 -18.14 -3.42
N THR A 417 -6.26 -16.91 -3.05
CA THR A 417 -7.30 -16.11 -3.69
C THR A 417 -6.66 -15.02 -4.55
N VAL A 418 -7.38 -14.55 -5.57
CA VAL A 418 -6.90 -13.51 -6.50
C VAL A 418 -7.88 -12.36 -6.53
N GLY A 419 -7.38 -11.14 -6.41
CA GLY A 419 -8.13 -9.92 -6.60
C GLY A 419 -7.34 -8.93 -7.47
N ASP A 420 -8.03 -7.92 -7.95
CA ASP A 420 -7.43 -6.77 -8.64
C ASP A 420 -7.93 -5.51 -7.95
N ALA A 421 -7.02 -4.57 -7.65
CA ALA A 421 -7.34 -3.37 -6.87
C ALA A 421 -8.39 -2.50 -7.58
N TRP A 422 -8.26 -2.31 -8.90
CA TRP A 422 -9.23 -1.55 -9.70
C TRP A 422 -10.60 -2.21 -9.72
N ILE A 423 -10.64 -3.51 -9.99
CA ILE A 423 -11.89 -4.27 -10.02
C ILE A 423 -12.56 -4.29 -8.65
N THR A 424 -11.78 -4.47 -7.59
CA THR A 424 -12.29 -4.53 -6.23
C THR A 424 -12.91 -3.19 -5.80
N LEU A 425 -12.19 -2.08 -6.00
CA LEU A 425 -12.56 -0.78 -5.44
C LEU A 425 -13.44 0.03 -6.39
N GLU A 426 -13.10 0.10 -7.68
CA GLU A 426 -13.82 0.94 -8.63
C GLU A 426 -15.04 0.24 -9.26
N ARG A 427 -15.06 -1.10 -9.22
CA ARG A 427 -16.11 -1.89 -9.86
C ARG A 427 -16.88 -2.81 -8.90
N GLY A 428 -16.63 -2.71 -7.59
CA GLY A 428 -17.31 -3.54 -6.58
C GLY A 428 -17.10 -5.05 -6.81
N GLY A 429 -15.90 -5.45 -7.27
CA GLY A 429 -15.54 -6.83 -7.53
C GLY A 429 -16.09 -7.43 -8.85
N LYS A 430 -16.68 -6.60 -9.71
CA LYS A 430 -17.29 -7.07 -10.97
C LYS A 430 -16.36 -6.83 -12.15
N PHE A 431 -15.89 -7.90 -12.77
CA PHE A 431 -15.13 -7.81 -14.01
C PHE A 431 -15.99 -7.24 -15.14
N PRO A 432 -15.38 -6.47 -16.07
CA PRO A 432 -16.08 -6.01 -17.28
C PRO A 432 -16.56 -7.19 -18.11
N ASP A 433 -17.70 -7.00 -18.79
CA ASP A 433 -18.18 -7.99 -19.77
C ASP A 433 -17.20 -8.12 -20.93
N MET A 434 -17.14 -9.31 -21.53
CA MET A 434 -16.38 -9.53 -22.75
C MET A 434 -16.95 -8.66 -23.88
N VAL A 435 -16.05 -7.96 -24.57
CA VAL A 435 -16.41 -7.13 -25.71
C VAL A 435 -15.76 -7.72 -26.96
N ASP A 436 -16.58 -8.13 -27.88
CA ASP A 436 -16.17 -8.48 -29.22
C ASP A 436 -16.17 -7.21 -30.07
N GLY A 437 -15.02 -6.87 -30.65
CA GLY A 437 -14.89 -5.71 -31.52
C GLY A 437 -13.96 -4.62 -31.00
N PRO A 438 -14.04 -3.39 -31.53
CA PRO A 438 -13.07 -2.35 -31.25
C PRO A 438 -13.10 -1.90 -29.78
N VAL A 439 -11.93 -1.65 -29.24
CA VAL A 439 -11.72 -0.99 -27.95
C VAL A 439 -12.01 0.50 -28.08
N THR A 440 -12.31 1.14 -26.97
CA THR A 440 -12.54 2.59 -26.91
C THR A 440 -11.72 3.20 -25.79
N ASN A 441 -11.37 4.47 -25.95
CA ASN A 441 -10.81 5.23 -24.83
C ASN A 441 -11.83 5.29 -23.71
N ASP A 442 -11.36 5.04 -22.51
CA ASP A 442 -12.08 5.22 -21.27
C ASP A 442 -11.33 6.25 -20.42
N PRO A 443 -11.95 7.39 -20.05
CA PRO A 443 -11.29 8.40 -19.23
C PRO A 443 -10.81 7.88 -17.86
N GLY A 444 -11.37 6.76 -17.39
CA GLY A 444 -10.95 6.11 -16.16
C GLY A 444 -9.83 5.09 -16.34
N SER A 445 -9.26 4.94 -17.54
CA SER A 445 -8.19 4.00 -17.81
C SER A 445 -6.82 4.67 -17.90
N THR A 446 -5.75 3.86 -17.82
CA THR A 446 -4.37 4.36 -17.94
C THR A 446 -4.04 4.76 -19.39
N THR A 447 -4.66 4.09 -20.35
CA THR A 447 -4.55 4.34 -21.78
C THR A 447 -5.82 3.93 -22.50
N TRP A 448 -5.73 3.17 -23.57
CA TRP A 448 -6.88 2.56 -24.24
C TRP A 448 -7.48 1.45 -23.40
N ALA A 449 -8.78 1.45 -23.19
CA ALA A 449 -9.45 0.43 -22.41
C ALA A 449 -10.86 0.11 -22.93
N LEU A 450 -11.23 -1.14 -22.80
CA LEU A 450 -12.63 -1.56 -22.81
C LEU A 450 -13.29 -1.04 -21.54
N LYS A 451 -14.55 -0.65 -21.63
CA LYS A 451 -15.36 -0.03 -20.57
C LYS A 451 -14.97 -0.42 -19.14
N GLY A 452 -14.24 0.45 -18.44
CA GLY A 452 -13.82 0.25 -17.06
C GLY A 452 -12.74 -0.81 -16.86
N GLN A 453 -11.98 -1.15 -17.88
CA GLN A 453 -10.76 -1.93 -17.79
C GLN A 453 -9.55 -1.01 -17.82
N THR A 454 -8.43 -1.48 -17.24
CA THR A 454 -7.12 -0.84 -17.32
C THR A 454 -6.17 -1.79 -18.05
N LEU A 455 -5.26 -1.28 -18.87
CA LEU A 455 -4.14 -2.07 -19.42
C LEU A 455 -3.10 -2.34 -18.36
N ASP A 456 -2.67 -1.29 -17.65
CA ASP A 456 -1.88 -1.44 -16.44
C ASP A 456 -2.78 -1.99 -15.33
N LYS A 457 -2.25 -2.92 -14.55
CA LYS A 457 -3.02 -3.58 -13.49
C LYS A 457 -2.22 -3.66 -12.20
N ILE A 458 -2.94 -3.71 -11.08
CA ILE A 458 -2.40 -4.05 -9.77
C ILE A 458 -3.24 -5.21 -9.21
N ILE A 459 -2.77 -6.42 -9.47
CA ILE A 459 -3.40 -7.67 -9.04
C ILE A 459 -2.75 -8.10 -7.74
N TYR A 460 -3.53 -8.56 -6.78
CA TYR A 460 -3.03 -9.12 -5.53
C TYR A 460 -3.46 -10.58 -5.36
N ILE A 461 -2.56 -11.40 -4.84
CA ILE A 461 -2.78 -12.83 -4.64
C ILE A 461 -2.48 -13.11 -3.17
N ASN A 462 -3.50 -13.58 -2.47
CA ASN A 462 -3.46 -13.85 -1.05
C ASN A 462 -3.37 -15.35 -0.78
N PRO A 463 -2.24 -15.86 -0.25
CA PRO A 463 -2.13 -17.26 0.15
C PRO A 463 -3.17 -17.63 1.20
N VAL A 464 -3.82 -18.77 1.07
CA VAL A 464 -4.85 -19.25 2.03
C VAL A 464 -4.25 -19.42 3.43
N ASP A 465 -3.02 -19.93 3.51
CA ASP A 465 -2.31 -20.18 4.78
C ASP A 465 -1.23 -19.11 5.04
N GLY A 466 -1.37 -17.92 4.50
CA GLY A 466 -0.37 -16.84 4.59
C GLY A 466 -0.94 -15.51 5.05
N SER A 467 -0.08 -14.51 5.03
CA SER A 467 -0.48 -13.12 5.20
C SER A 467 -1.32 -12.63 4.02
N GLN A 468 -2.12 -11.60 4.22
CA GLN A 468 -3.08 -11.12 3.25
C GLN A 468 -2.82 -9.65 2.89
N LEU A 469 -3.24 -9.25 1.71
CA LEU A 469 -3.30 -7.86 1.29
C LEU A 469 -4.76 -7.44 1.12
N LYS A 470 -5.11 -6.28 1.67
CA LYS A 470 -6.38 -5.62 1.43
C LYS A 470 -6.11 -4.31 0.68
N PRO A 471 -6.64 -4.10 -0.54
CA PRO A 471 -6.53 -2.80 -1.19
C PRO A 471 -7.42 -1.79 -0.43
N LEU A 472 -6.88 -0.60 -0.17
CA LEU A 472 -7.57 0.49 0.54
C LEU A 472 -7.98 1.61 -0.42
N SER A 473 -7.15 1.91 -1.41
CA SER A 473 -7.45 2.86 -2.46
C SER A 473 -6.74 2.49 -3.75
N VAL A 474 -7.29 2.91 -4.86
CA VAL A 474 -6.69 2.81 -6.19
C VAL A 474 -6.93 4.11 -6.94
N SER A 475 -5.99 4.54 -7.76
CA SER A 475 -6.11 5.77 -8.52
C SER A 475 -5.36 5.69 -9.85
N VAL A 476 -5.98 6.23 -10.89
CA VAL A 476 -5.34 6.56 -12.17
C VAL A 476 -5.22 8.08 -12.24
N ASP A 477 -4.01 8.61 -12.25
CA ASP A 477 -3.81 10.06 -12.29
C ASP A 477 -3.60 10.57 -13.71
N SER A 478 -4.68 10.70 -14.45
CA SER A 478 -4.70 11.33 -15.78
C SER A 478 -4.78 12.86 -15.75
N THR A 479 -5.02 13.47 -14.59
CA THR A 479 -5.29 14.90 -14.47
C THR A 479 -4.08 15.72 -14.07
N THR A 480 -3.22 15.20 -13.20
CA THR A 480 -2.01 15.91 -12.74
C THR A 480 -0.72 15.39 -13.36
N TYR A 481 -0.77 14.24 -14.02
CA TYR A 481 0.33 13.66 -14.80
C TYR A 481 0.43 14.32 -16.17
N VAL A 482 0.71 15.63 -16.16
CA VAL A 482 0.73 16.47 -17.35
C VAL A 482 1.97 17.35 -17.40
N ARG A 483 2.32 17.81 -18.60
CA ARG A 483 3.41 18.75 -18.84
C ARG A 483 3.12 20.12 -18.21
N SER A 484 4.11 20.99 -18.26
CA SER A 484 3.99 22.36 -17.70
C SER A 484 2.86 23.21 -18.29
N ASP A 485 2.29 22.80 -19.42
CA ASP A 485 1.10 23.41 -20.02
C ASP A 485 -0.20 23.07 -19.28
N GLY A 486 -0.15 22.13 -18.34
CA GLY A 486 -1.29 21.67 -17.58
C GLY A 486 -2.33 20.86 -18.36
N LYS A 487 -1.99 20.34 -19.53
CA LYS A 487 -2.93 19.66 -20.43
C LYS A 487 -2.35 18.44 -21.12
N THR A 488 -1.13 18.54 -21.64
CA THR A 488 -0.50 17.46 -22.40
C THR A 488 0.03 16.41 -21.44
N PRO A 489 -0.34 15.13 -21.57
CA PRO A 489 0.23 14.06 -20.76
C PRO A 489 1.75 14.00 -20.82
N LEU A 490 2.39 13.49 -19.80
CA LEU A 490 3.84 13.27 -19.77
C LEU A 490 4.26 12.03 -20.56
N GLY A 491 3.37 11.06 -20.75
CA GLY A 491 3.52 9.87 -21.57
C GLY A 491 2.16 9.38 -22.03
N ASP A 492 2.10 8.28 -22.74
CA ASP A 492 0.89 7.64 -23.25
C ASP A 492 0.15 6.82 -22.16
N HIS A 493 0.82 6.52 -21.06
CA HIS A 493 0.22 5.90 -19.87
C HIS A 493 0.16 6.90 -18.72
N ALA A 494 -0.97 6.93 -18.00
CA ALA A 494 -1.09 7.60 -16.71
C ALA A 494 -0.72 6.63 -15.58
N PRO A 495 -0.08 7.09 -14.49
CA PRO A 495 0.27 6.23 -13.38
C PRO A 495 -0.97 5.59 -12.74
N LEU A 496 -0.94 4.28 -12.58
CA LEU A 496 -1.88 3.53 -11.76
C LEU A 496 -1.23 3.27 -10.40
N SER A 497 -1.93 3.62 -9.33
CA SER A 497 -1.42 3.44 -7.97
C SER A 497 -2.47 2.82 -7.06
N ALA A 498 -2.01 2.12 -6.03
CA ALA A 498 -2.86 1.57 -5.00
C ALA A 498 -2.19 1.68 -3.62
N LYS A 499 -3.02 1.82 -2.58
CA LYS A 499 -2.62 1.66 -1.19
C LYS A 499 -3.14 0.33 -0.68
N PHE A 500 -2.27 -0.43 -0.05
CA PHE A 500 -2.61 -1.71 0.54
C PHE A 500 -2.40 -1.68 2.05
N ARG A 501 -3.20 -2.48 2.75
CA ARG A 501 -2.93 -2.92 4.10
C ARG A 501 -2.40 -4.34 4.06
N PHE A 502 -1.29 -4.57 4.76
CA PHE A 502 -0.80 -5.89 5.04
C PHE A 502 -1.47 -6.43 6.30
N LEU A 503 -2.02 -7.63 6.22
CA LEU A 503 -2.64 -8.33 7.33
C LEU A 503 -1.81 -9.58 7.60
N PRO A 504 -1.10 -9.65 8.74
CA PRO A 504 -0.27 -10.80 9.04
C PRO A 504 -1.12 -12.06 9.22
N ARG A 505 -0.51 -13.22 8.98
CA ARG A 505 -1.16 -14.52 9.19
C ARG A 505 -1.65 -14.64 10.63
N LYS A 506 -2.88 -15.11 10.82
CA LYS A 506 -3.41 -15.40 12.16
C LYS A 506 -2.62 -16.55 12.79
N GLY A 507 -2.07 -16.33 13.98
CA GLY A 507 -1.50 -17.38 14.84
C GLY A 507 0.03 -17.54 14.80
N LEU A 508 0.79 -16.47 14.49
CA LEU A 508 2.21 -16.39 14.85
C LEU A 508 2.38 -15.54 16.09
#